data_5497c4762ad51b030352ad038b833650
#
_entry.id   5497c4762ad51b030352ad038b833650
#
_cell.length_a   1.000
_cell.length_b   1.000
_cell.length_c   1.000
_cell.angle_alpha   90.00
_cell.angle_beta   90.00
_cell.angle_gamma   90.00
#
_symmetry.space_group_name_H-M   'P 1'
#
loop_
_entity.id
_entity.type
_entity.pdbx_description
1 polymer ?
#
loop_
_entity_poly.entity_id
_entity_poly.type
_entity_poly.pdbx_seq_one_letter_code
_entity_poly.pdbx_strand_id
1 'polypeptide(L)'
;MSSSAFTIAVIVTTYNRPGALTLCLRALAAQGRLPDEVVVADDGSSADTLEAVRAAQRASGLPIRHVWHRDDGFRAAAIRNRAIELTSSDYVIFIDGDCVPRHDFVERHAELAETGWFVAGNRILLAPAYTDRLIALGDPRPLASTVEVLRARLTGGINRVLPWLRLSSSAPWRKRKPDRWEGAKTCNLAVWRGDLLEVDGFDEAFAGWGMEDSDLVIRLLHAGVRHKDGRFATGVFHLWHRENDRSRLAENVARLKVLQAGGRVRAEQGLSGEAAADAQLTVWAPDRNDVPAAPLAAG
;
A
#
# COMPACT_ATOMS: atom_id res chain seq x y z
N MET A 1 -29.03 6.49 -2.21
CA MET A 1 -28.67 5.07 -2.21
C MET A 1 -27.74 4.87 -1.04
N SER A 2 -28.14 4.14 -0.01
CA SER A 2 -27.30 3.81 1.15
C SER A 2 -26.12 3.00 0.63
N SER A 3 -24.90 3.57 0.66
CA SER A 3 -23.68 2.81 0.47
C SER A 3 -23.67 1.76 1.57
N SER A 4 -23.83 0.48 1.23
CA SER A 4 -23.54 -0.60 2.17
C SER A 4 -22.14 -0.36 2.71
N ALA A 5 -22.02 -0.19 4.03
CA ALA A 5 -20.73 0.02 4.66
C ALA A 5 -19.88 -1.23 4.41
N PHE A 6 -18.79 -1.09 3.70
CA PHE A 6 -17.79 -2.14 3.52
C PHE A 6 -16.55 -1.83 4.36
N THR A 7 -15.84 -2.85 4.76
CA THR A 7 -14.63 -2.76 5.57
C THR A 7 -13.40 -2.55 4.71
N ILE A 8 -12.42 -1.79 5.23
CA ILE A 8 -11.19 -1.43 4.53
C ILE A 8 -9.96 -1.86 5.31
N ALA A 9 -9.15 -2.72 4.71
CA ALA A 9 -7.80 -2.99 5.17
C ALA A 9 -6.77 -2.12 4.45
N VAL A 10 -5.76 -1.64 5.17
CA VAL A 10 -4.55 -1.08 4.56
C VAL A 10 -3.39 -2.04 4.79
N ILE A 11 -2.85 -2.61 3.70
CA ILE A 11 -1.66 -3.46 3.72
C ILE A 11 -0.43 -2.58 3.48
N VAL A 12 0.47 -2.53 4.46
CA VAL A 12 1.69 -1.71 4.45
C VAL A 12 2.89 -2.62 4.26
N THR A 13 3.50 -2.63 3.06
CA THR A 13 4.70 -3.45 2.78
C THR A 13 5.95 -2.73 3.25
N THR A 14 6.81 -3.41 4.04
CA THR A 14 8.03 -2.80 4.59
C THR A 14 9.22 -3.76 4.57
N TYR A 15 10.43 -3.19 4.59
CA TYR A 15 11.68 -3.89 4.79
C TYR A 15 12.74 -2.96 5.37
N ASN A 16 13.22 -3.24 6.59
CA ASN A 16 14.36 -2.58 7.28
C ASN A 16 14.34 -1.03 7.26
N ARG A 17 13.16 -0.40 7.38
CA ARG A 17 13.00 1.06 7.40
C ARG A 17 12.06 1.53 8.52
N PRO A 18 12.35 1.25 9.80
CA PRO A 18 11.43 1.55 10.92
C PRO A 18 11.06 3.03 11.04
N GLY A 19 11.98 3.95 10.73
CA GLY A 19 11.70 5.40 10.76
C GLY A 19 10.71 5.84 9.68
N ALA A 20 10.82 5.31 8.47
CA ALA A 20 9.88 5.58 7.40
C ALA A 20 8.50 4.97 7.71
N LEU A 21 8.47 3.71 8.15
CA LEU A 21 7.26 3.02 8.58
C LEU A 21 6.53 3.78 9.70
N THR A 22 7.27 4.34 10.65
CA THR A 22 6.68 5.18 11.71
C THR A 22 5.92 6.37 11.14
N LEU A 23 6.46 7.06 10.14
CA LEU A 23 5.75 8.18 9.48
C LEU A 23 4.50 7.70 8.74
N CYS A 24 4.57 6.57 8.03
CA CYS A 24 3.42 5.96 7.36
C CYS A 24 2.31 5.62 8.36
N LEU A 25 2.61 4.89 9.43
CA LEU A 25 1.64 4.47 10.43
C LEU A 25 1.03 5.64 11.20
N ARG A 26 1.82 6.68 11.53
CA ARG A 26 1.31 7.93 12.13
C ARG A 26 0.36 8.66 11.19
N ALA A 27 0.65 8.68 9.88
CA ALA A 27 -0.25 9.29 8.90
C ALA A 27 -1.54 8.48 8.71
N LEU A 28 -1.48 7.15 8.83
CA LEU A 28 -2.67 6.28 8.84
C LEU A 28 -3.50 6.48 10.11
N ALA A 29 -2.87 6.70 11.26
CA ALA A 29 -3.56 7.02 12.50
C ALA A 29 -4.23 8.41 12.51
N ALA A 30 -3.78 9.31 11.65
CA ALA A 30 -4.31 10.66 11.51
C ALA A 30 -5.33 10.79 10.36
N GLN A 31 -5.86 9.68 9.84
CA GLN A 31 -6.87 9.71 8.78
C GLN A 31 -8.22 10.23 9.31
N GLY A 32 -8.91 11.03 8.49
CA GLY A 32 -10.29 11.47 8.79
C GLY A 32 -11.27 10.30 8.84
N ARG A 33 -11.12 9.32 7.95
CA ARG A 33 -11.70 7.99 8.05
C ARG A 33 -10.58 7.00 8.38
N LEU A 34 -10.62 6.40 9.56
CA LEU A 34 -9.69 5.35 9.91
C LEU A 34 -9.94 4.09 9.06
N PRO A 35 -8.89 3.32 8.71
CA PRO A 35 -9.06 1.98 8.19
C PRO A 35 -9.62 1.07 9.28
N ASP A 36 -10.39 0.05 8.88
CA ASP A 36 -10.92 -0.95 9.82
C ASP A 36 -9.80 -1.85 10.36
N GLU A 37 -8.72 -2.03 9.59
CA GLU A 37 -7.50 -2.69 10.02
C GLU A 37 -6.27 -2.23 9.20
N VAL A 38 -5.10 -2.38 9.81
CA VAL A 38 -3.80 -2.21 9.16
C VAL A 38 -3.02 -3.52 9.28
N VAL A 39 -2.52 -4.05 8.18
CA VAL A 39 -1.64 -5.21 8.18
C VAL A 39 -0.27 -4.78 7.68
N VAL A 40 0.73 -4.80 8.54
CA VAL A 40 2.12 -4.55 8.14
C VAL A 40 2.71 -5.84 7.60
N ALA A 41 2.97 -5.85 6.31
CA ALA A 41 3.57 -6.95 5.56
C ALA A 41 5.10 -6.74 5.50
N ASP A 42 5.82 -7.44 6.37
CA ASP A 42 7.25 -7.23 6.61
C ASP A 42 8.09 -8.31 5.93
N ASP A 43 8.85 -7.90 4.91
CA ASP A 43 9.66 -8.76 4.02
C ASP A 43 11.00 -9.18 4.66
N GLY A 44 10.99 -9.51 5.96
CA GLY A 44 12.15 -10.05 6.65
C GLY A 44 13.02 -9.01 7.40
N SER A 45 12.41 -7.93 7.90
CA SER A 45 13.14 -6.91 8.66
C SER A 45 13.70 -7.42 9.99
N SER A 46 14.65 -6.66 10.51
CA SER A 46 15.15 -6.80 11.88
C SER A 46 14.07 -6.44 12.93
N ALA A 47 14.32 -6.81 14.20
CA ALA A 47 13.40 -6.58 15.32
C ALA A 47 12.95 -5.12 15.51
N ASP A 48 13.77 -4.14 15.09
CA ASP A 48 13.45 -2.71 15.19
C ASP A 48 12.16 -2.33 14.45
N THR A 49 11.83 -3.05 13.37
CA THR A 49 10.60 -2.84 12.62
C THR A 49 9.38 -3.25 13.44
N LEU A 50 9.41 -4.41 14.10
CA LEU A 50 8.33 -4.85 15.00
C LEU A 50 8.16 -3.87 16.18
N GLU A 51 9.25 -3.36 16.74
CA GLU A 51 9.16 -2.37 17.82
C GLU A 51 8.52 -1.06 17.35
N ALA A 52 8.82 -0.61 16.11
CA ALA A 52 8.16 0.55 15.51
C ALA A 52 6.65 0.30 15.35
N VAL A 53 6.24 -0.90 14.91
CA VAL A 53 4.84 -1.30 14.78
C VAL A 53 4.14 -1.27 16.15
N ARG A 54 4.73 -1.90 17.16
CA ARG A 54 4.20 -1.91 18.54
C ARG A 54 4.07 -0.51 19.13
N ALA A 55 5.07 0.35 18.90
CA ALA A 55 5.03 1.74 19.34
C ALA A 55 3.92 2.53 18.66
N ALA A 56 3.73 2.35 17.34
CA ALA A 56 2.66 3.01 16.61
C ALA A 56 1.27 2.55 17.06
N GLN A 57 1.08 1.26 17.30
CA GLN A 57 -0.17 0.71 17.82
C GLN A 57 -0.50 1.27 19.20
N ARG A 58 0.45 1.25 20.15
CA ARG A 58 0.25 1.80 21.50
C ARG A 58 -0.10 3.29 21.49
N ALA A 59 0.50 4.06 20.55
CA ALA A 59 0.30 5.49 20.46
C ALA A 59 -1.02 5.89 19.81
N SER A 60 -1.58 5.05 18.95
CA SER A 60 -2.72 5.40 18.09
C SER A 60 -4.01 4.62 18.38
N GLY A 61 -3.89 3.43 18.96
CA GLY A 61 -5.01 2.50 19.09
C GLY A 61 -5.51 1.90 17.78
N LEU A 62 -4.81 2.15 16.64
CA LEU A 62 -5.15 1.50 15.38
C LEU A 62 -5.08 -0.02 15.51
N PRO A 63 -6.02 -0.78 14.92
CA PRO A 63 -5.96 -2.23 14.88
C PRO A 63 -4.86 -2.69 13.90
N ILE A 64 -3.61 -2.70 14.37
CA ILE A 64 -2.45 -3.09 13.56
C ILE A 64 -2.12 -4.55 13.82
N ARG A 65 -1.97 -5.34 12.74
CA ARG A 65 -1.34 -6.65 12.76
C ARG A 65 -0.03 -6.58 11.99
N HIS A 66 0.96 -7.37 12.40
CA HIS A 66 2.26 -7.47 11.72
C HIS A 66 2.48 -8.91 11.31
N VAL A 67 2.71 -9.12 10.04
CA VAL A 67 3.11 -10.41 9.48
C VAL A 67 4.53 -10.29 8.95
N TRP A 68 5.36 -11.22 9.37
CA TRP A 68 6.78 -11.26 9.04
C TRP A 68 7.18 -12.66 8.58
N HIS A 69 8.02 -12.74 7.59
CA HIS A 69 8.70 -13.96 7.19
C HIS A 69 10.22 -13.74 7.19
N ARG A 70 10.98 -14.82 7.23
CA ARG A 70 12.44 -14.77 7.19
C ARG A 70 12.93 -14.01 5.95
N ASP A 71 14.00 -13.19 6.14
CA ASP A 71 14.71 -12.56 5.03
C ASP A 71 15.37 -13.61 4.12
N ASP A 72 14.91 -13.65 2.89
CA ASP A 72 15.44 -14.49 1.80
C ASP A 72 15.43 -13.68 0.50
N GLY A 73 15.95 -12.45 0.58
CA GLY A 73 15.93 -11.47 -0.50
C GLY A 73 14.55 -10.81 -0.69
N PHE A 74 14.40 -10.10 -1.79
CA PHE A 74 13.17 -9.34 -2.06
C PHE A 74 12.02 -10.26 -2.46
N ARG A 75 11.04 -10.46 -1.55
CA ARG A 75 9.87 -11.32 -1.72
C ARG A 75 8.55 -10.58 -1.42
N ALA A 76 8.45 -9.34 -1.87
CA ALA A 76 7.29 -8.50 -1.61
C ALA A 76 5.96 -9.11 -2.08
N ALA A 77 5.94 -9.91 -3.15
CA ALA A 77 4.76 -10.64 -3.60
C ALA A 77 4.28 -11.64 -2.53
N ALA A 78 5.21 -12.44 -1.99
CA ALA A 78 4.89 -13.45 -0.98
C ALA A 78 4.35 -12.83 0.30
N ILE A 79 5.01 -11.81 0.85
CA ILE A 79 4.56 -11.21 2.10
C ILE A 79 3.23 -10.46 1.96
N ARG A 80 2.96 -9.86 0.78
CA ARG A 80 1.64 -9.28 0.49
C ARG A 80 0.56 -10.35 0.43
N ASN A 81 0.84 -11.52 -0.12
CA ASN A 81 -0.08 -12.66 -0.09
C ASN A 81 -0.41 -13.08 1.33
N ARG A 82 0.59 -13.20 2.22
CA ARG A 82 0.35 -13.50 3.65
C ARG A 82 -0.53 -12.44 4.32
N ALA A 83 -0.36 -11.18 3.96
CA ALA A 83 -1.22 -10.10 4.47
C ALA A 83 -2.66 -10.16 3.92
N ILE A 84 -2.84 -10.56 2.65
CA ILE A 84 -4.18 -10.78 2.06
C ILE A 84 -4.90 -11.94 2.73
N GLU A 85 -4.21 -13.01 3.11
CA GLU A 85 -4.78 -14.14 3.85
C GLU A 85 -5.24 -13.75 5.25
N LEU A 86 -4.50 -12.88 5.91
CA LEU A 86 -4.81 -12.42 7.26
C LEU A 86 -6.04 -11.51 7.29
N THR A 87 -6.28 -10.70 6.27
CA THR A 87 -7.41 -9.76 6.28
C THR A 87 -8.72 -10.43 5.89
N SER A 88 -9.81 -10.05 6.56
CA SER A 88 -11.18 -10.36 6.16
C SER A 88 -11.93 -9.16 5.59
N SER A 89 -11.28 -8.00 5.52
CA SER A 89 -11.89 -6.77 5.01
C SER A 89 -12.27 -6.89 3.53
N ASP A 90 -13.34 -6.21 3.14
CA ASP A 90 -13.91 -6.29 1.78
C ASP A 90 -13.04 -5.61 0.72
N TYR A 91 -12.38 -4.53 1.10
CA TYR A 91 -11.58 -3.69 0.21
C TYR A 91 -10.17 -3.51 0.76
N VAL A 92 -9.16 -3.76 -0.06
CA VAL A 92 -7.75 -3.75 0.33
C VAL A 92 -7.04 -2.60 -0.36
N ILE A 93 -6.39 -1.75 0.43
CA ILE A 93 -5.51 -0.67 -0.06
C ILE A 93 -4.06 -1.08 0.22
N PHE A 94 -3.25 -1.19 -0.83
CA PHE A 94 -1.81 -1.41 -0.72
C PHE A 94 -1.07 -0.07 -0.68
N ILE A 95 -0.10 0.02 0.23
CA ILE A 95 0.83 1.15 0.36
C ILE A 95 2.20 0.62 0.80
N ASP A 96 3.28 1.28 0.38
CA ASP A 96 4.62 0.93 0.89
C ASP A 96 4.88 1.65 2.22
N GLY A 97 5.66 1.06 3.12
CA GLY A 97 5.99 1.60 4.44
C GLY A 97 6.83 2.89 4.40
N ASP A 98 7.28 3.30 3.24
CA ASP A 98 7.93 4.59 2.99
C ASP A 98 7.02 5.60 2.25
N CYS A 99 5.74 5.30 2.16
CA CYS A 99 4.74 6.20 1.64
C CYS A 99 3.94 6.85 2.78
N VAL A 100 3.85 8.16 2.79
CA VAL A 100 3.06 8.94 3.75
C VAL A 100 1.76 9.36 3.07
N PRO A 101 0.61 8.76 3.43
CA PRO A 101 -0.68 9.13 2.85
C PRO A 101 -1.16 10.47 3.40
N ARG A 102 -1.99 11.16 2.63
CA ARG A 102 -2.69 12.36 3.09
C ARG A 102 -3.82 11.98 4.06
N HIS A 103 -4.27 12.93 4.88
CA HIS A 103 -5.29 12.72 5.91
C HIS A 103 -6.65 12.22 5.40
N ASP A 104 -6.95 12.39 4.12
CA ASP A 104 -8.20 11.96 3.46
C ASP A 104 -8.00 10.72 2.56
N PHE A 105 -6.88 10.04 2.66
CA PHE A 105 -6.47 8.95 1.75
C PHE A 105 -7.45 7.76 1.79
N VAL A 106 -7.79 7.27 2.98
CA VAL A 106 -8.72 6.14 3.16
C VAL A 106 -10.13 6.52 2.70
N GLU A 107 -10.61 7.71 3.08
CA GLU A 107 -11.90 8.24 2.64
C GLU A 107 -11.99 8.35 1.12
N ARG A 108 -10.94 8.88 0.47
CA ARG A 108 -10.91 9.02 -0.99
C ARG A 108 -10.86 7.68 -1.72
N HIS A 109 -10.16 6.69 -1.18
CA HIS A 109 -10.23 5.33 -1.70
C HIS A 109 -11.63 4.75 -1.56
N ALA A 110 -12.30 4.97 -0.42
CA ALA A 110 -13.67 4.54 -0.20
C ALA A 110 -14.67 5.18 -1.18
N GLU A 111 -14.55 6.49 -1.44
CA GLU A 111 -15.37 7.19 -2.45
C GLU A 111 -15.15 6.68 -3.88
N LEU A 112 -13.93 6.21 -4.18
CA LEU A 112 -13.56 5.69 -5.48
C LEU A 112 -13.89 4.20 -5.64
N ALA A 113 -14.11 3.48 -4.53
CA ALA A 113 -14.39 2.06 -4.54
C ALA A 113 -15.67 1.76 -5.34
N GLU A 114 -15.58 0.84 -6.28
CA GLU A 114 -16.67 0.41 -7.14
C GLU A 114 -16.43 -1.04 -7.55
N THR A 115 -17.44 -1.90 -7.45
CA THR A 115 -17.34 -3.30 -7.84
C THR A 115 -16.92 -3.44 -9.31
N GLY A 116 -15.95 -4.32 -9.57
CA GLY A 116 -15.37 -4.52 -10.89
C GLY A 116 -14.33 -3.47 -11.30
N TRP A 117 -13.89 -2.62 -10.35
CA TRP A 117 -12.86 -1.61 -10.60
C TRP A 117 -11.78 -1.64 -9.53
N PHE A 118 -10.52 -1.67 -9.94
CA PHE A 118 -9.39 -1.34 -9.06
C PHE A 118 -9.01 0.14 -9.20
N VAL A 119 -8.48 0.73 -8.13
CA VAL A 119 -8.06 2.14 -8.11
C VAL A 119 -6.54 2.23 -8.02
N ALA A 120 -5.92 2.90 -8.99
CA ALA A 120 -4.49 3.21 -8.96
C ALA A 120 -4.25 4.70 -8.75
N GLY A 121 -3.61 5.04 -7.63
CA GLY A 121 -3.26 6.40 -7.28
C GLY A 121 -1.89 6.83 -7.82
N ASN A 122 -1.36 7.92 -7.28
CA ASN A 122 -0.06 8.44 -7.65
C ASN A 122 0.77 8.81 -6.42
N ARG A 123 2.04 9.10 -6.63
CA ARG A 123 3.00 9.50 -5.60
C ARG A 123 3.73 10.79 -5.95
N ILE A 124 4.12 11.53 -4.92
CA ILE A 124 5.03 12.68 -4.96
C ILE A 124 6.34 12.22 -4.34
N LEU A 125 7.43 12.30 -5.09
CA LEU A 125 8.73 11.85 -4.60
C LEU A 125 9.41 12.95 -3.78
N LEU A 126 9.95 12.57 -2.62
CA LEU A 126 10.74 13.43 -1.76
C LEU A 126 12.22 13.34 -2.11
N ALA A 127 12.92 14.45 -1.91
CA ALA A 127 14.39 14.49 -1.99
C ALA A 127 15.04 13.88 -0.73
N PRO A 128 16.29 13.37 -0.81
CA PRO A 128 16.99 12.75 0.32
C PRO A 128 16.99 13.60 1.59
N ALA A 129 17.48 14.84 1.52
CA ALA A 129 17.60 15.72 2.68
C ALA A 129 16.24 16.06 3.34
N TYR A 130 15.17 16.15 2.53
CA TYR A 130 13.84 16.39 3.07
C TYR A 130 13.26 15.14 3.74
N THR A 131 13.56 13.97 3.19
CA THR A 131 13.22 12.67 3.79
C THR A 131 13.90 12.50 5.14
N ASP A 132 15.23 12.74 5.21
CA ASP A 132 16.02 12.60 6.46
C ASP A 132 15.48 13.56 7.54
N ARG A 133 15.15 14.80 7.17
CA ARG A 133 14.52 15.77 8.08
C ARG A 133 13.19 15.25 8.63
N LEU A 134 12.31 14.68 7.80
CA LEU A 134 11.01 14.17 8.26
C LEU A 134 11.17 12.95 9.17
N ILE A 135 12.10 12.04 8.83
CA ILE A 135 12.40 10.87 9.66
C ILE A 135 12.96 11.31 11.02
N ALA A 136 13.89 12.26 11.05
CA ALA A 136 14.44 12.80 12.30
C ALA A 136 13.38 13.50 13.16
N LEU A 137 12.42 14.21 12.53
CA LEU A 137 11.28 14.81 13.22
C LEU A 137 10.30 13.74 13.74
N GLY A 138 10.20 12.60 13.07
CA GLY A 138 9.25 11.55 13.37
C GLY A 138 7.79 11.95 13.20
N ASP A 139 7.49 13.02 12.44
CA ASP A 139 6.17 13.64 12.34
C ASP A 139 5.77 13.87 10.87
N PRO A 140 4.66 13.29 10.38
CA PRO A 140 4.18 13.51 9.02
C PRO A 140 3.42 14.83 8.82
N ARG A 141 3.06 15.58 9.87
CA ARG A 141 2.23 16.81 9.80
C ARG A 141 2.75 17.88 8.83
N PRO A 142 4.07 18.08 8.63
CA PRO A 142 4.54 19.02 7.61
C PRO A 142 4.01 18.71 6.20
N LEU A 143 3.79 17.43 5.87
CA LEU A 143 3.22 17.00 4.58
C LEU A 143 1.71 17.25 4.46
N ALA A 144 1.02 17.55 5.55
CA ALA A 144 -0.39 17.97 5.54
C ALA A 144 -0.56 19.48 5.32
N SER A 145 0.49 20.28 5.54
CA SER A 145 0.45 21.74 5.40
C SER A 145 0.69 22.17 3.95
N THR A 146 -0.27 22.89 3.35
CA THR A 146 -0.12 23.45 1.99
C THR A 146 1.09 24.37 1.88
N VAL A 147 1.35 25.18 2.91
CA VAL A 147 2.49 26.12 2.95
C VAL A 147 3.81 25.33 2.92
N GLU A 148 3.94 24.29 3.77
CA GLU A 148 5.16 23.47 3.81
C GLU A 148 5.35 22.67 2.52
N VAL A 149 4.29 22.16 1.90
CA VAL A 149 4.37 21.45 0.62
C VAL A 149 4.81 22.39 -0.51
N LEU A 150 4.28 23.62 -0.57
CA LEU A 150 4.73 24.63 -1.54
C LEU A 150 6.18 25.04 -1.29
N ARG A 151 6.56 25.26 -0.04
CA ARG A 151 7.95 25.54 0.35
C ARG A 151 8.89 24.40 -0.06
N ALA A 152 8.52 23.16 0.25
CA ALA A 152 9.29 21.98 -0.17
C ALA A 152 9.45 21.91 -1.70
N ARG A 153 8.42 22.30 -2.47
CA ARG A 153 8.53 22.38 -3.93
C ARG A 153 9.52 23.46 -4.40
N LEU A 154 9.49 24.62 -3.78
CA LEU A 154 10.39 25.75 -4.12
C LEU A 154 11.85 25.45 -3.75
N THR A 155 12.08 24.71 -2.66
CA THR A 155 13.42 24.34 -2.17
C THR A 155 13.93 23.00 -2.74
N GLY A 156 13.21 22.39 -3.69
CA GLY A 156 13.62 21.11 -4.27
C GLY A 156 13.37 19.89 -3.38
N GLY A 157 12.66 20.03 -2.26
CA GLY A 157 12.34 18.96 -1.32
C GLY A 157 11.34 17.94 -1.88
N ILE A 158 10.54 18.32 -2.89
CA ILE A 158 9.63 17.43 -3.62
C ILE A 158 9.74 17.64 -5.13
N ASN A 159 9.51 16.58 -5.92
CA ASN A 159 9.67 16.63 -7.38
C ASN A 159 8.53 17.38 -8.10
N ARG A 160 7.32 17.38 -7.57
CA ARG A 160 6.12 17.99 -8.19
C ARG A 160 5.03 18.25 -7.16
N VAL A 161 4.19 19.26 -7.41
CA VAL A 161 3.06 19.63 -6.53
C VAL A 161 1.70 19.30 -7.16
N LEU A 162 1.64 19.16 -8.47
CA LEU A 162 0.36 18.95 -9.17
C LEU A 162 -0.48 17.79 -8.60
N PRO A 163 0.09 16.63 -8.21
CA PRO A 163 -0.67 15.55 -7.59
C PRO A 163 -1.27 15.90 -6.21
N TRP A 164 -0.88 17.04 -5.63
CA TRP A 164 -1.47 17.57 -4.40
C TRP A 164 -2.88 18.16 -4.61
N LEU A 165 -3.23 18.55 -5.82
CA LEU A 165 -4.57 19.05 -6.14
C LEU A 165 -5.63 18.00 -5.81
N ARG A 166 -6.85 18.49 -5.51
CA ARG A 166 -8.03 17.66 -5.26
C ARG A 166 -9.04 17.85 -6.37
N LEU A 167 -9.40 16.74 -7.03
CA LEU A 167 -10.47 16.70 -8.01
C LEU A 167 -11.54 15.71 -7.55
N SER A 168 -12.78 15.93 -7.99
CA SER A 168 -13.93 15.11 -7.61
C SER A 168 -13.68 13.61 -7.84
N SER A 169 -14.06 12.79 -6.86
CA SER A 169 -14.02 11.32 -6.93
C SER A 169 -15.03 10.76 -7.94
N SER A 170 -16.11 11.50 -8.22
CA SER A 170 -17.15 11.13 -9.19
C SER A 170 -16.86 11.56 -10.63
N ALA A 171 -15.69 12.18 -10.91
CA ALA A 171 -15.37 12.72 -12.22
C ALA A 171 -15.30 11.61 -13.30
N PRO A 172 -16.05 11.73 -14.43
CA PRO A 172 -16.13 10.66 -15.45
C PRO A 172 -14.80 10.31 -16.11
N TRP A 173 -13.84 11.25 -16.15
CA TRP A 173 -12.52 11.01 -16.74
C TRP A 173 -11.72 9.92 -16.04
N ARG A 174 -12.05 9.58 -14.79
CA ARG A 174 -11.39 8.52 -14.01
C ARG A 174 -11.54 7.13 -14.63
N LYS A 175 -12.56 6.93 -15.45
CA LYS A 175 -12.86 5.67 -16.15
C LYS A 175 -12.48 5.66 -17.65
N ARG A 176 -11.79 6.71 -18.14
CA ARG A 176 -11.48 6.85 -19.59
C ARG A 176 -10.48 5.81 -20.12
N LYS A 177 -9.68 5.21 -19.26
CA LYS A 177 -8.65 4.22 -19.62
C LYS A 177 -8.86 2.95 -18.81
N PRO A 178 -9.97 2.22 -19.03
CA PRO A 178 -10.37 1.09 -18.20
C PRO A 178 -9.39 -0.09 -18.28
N ASP A 179 -8.65 -0.23 -19.38
CA ASP A 179 -7.72 -1.34 -19.61
C ASP A 179 -6.25 -0.96 -19.34
N ARG A 180 -6.04 0.19 -18.68
CA ARG A 180 -4.68 0.66 -18.40
C ARG A 180 -4.08 -0.06 -17.21
N TRP A 181 -2.94 -0.72 -17.43
CA TRP A 181 -2.13 -1.33 -16.37
C TRP A 181 -0.89 -0.47 -16.02
N GLU A 182 -0.39 0.32 -16.99
CA GLU A 182 0.83 1.09 -16.82
C GLU A 182 0.70 2.15 -15.72
N GLY A 183 1.68 2.14 -14.83
CA GLY A 183 1.75 3.09 -13.72
C GLY A 183 0.91 2.73 -12.50
N ALA A 184 0.14 1.65 -12.54
CA ALA A 184 -0.42 1.07 -11.33
C ALA A 184 0.71 0.44 -10.50
N LYS A 185 0.79 0.81 -9.22
CA LYS A 185 1.85 0.42 -8.29
C LYS A 185 1.26 0.15 -6.92
N THR A 186 1.72 -0.88 -6.25
CA THR A 186 1.27 -1.23 -4.89
C THR A 186 1.59 -0.18 -3.82
N CYS A 187 2.46 0.77 -4.12
CA CYS A 187 2.63 1.93 -3.24
C CYS A 187 1.37 2.83 -3.16
N ASN A 188 0.36 2.62 -4.01
CA ASN A 188 -0.95 3.29 -3.98
C ASN A 188 -1.93 2.58 -4.93
N LEU A 189 -2.38 1.40 -4.54
CA LEU A 189 -3.30 0.56 -5.30
C LEU A 189 -4.40 0.05 -4.37
N ALA A 190 -5.65 0.06 -4.84
CA ALA A 190 -6.74 -0.52 -4.06
C ALA A 190 -7.61 -1.43 -4.92
N VAL A 191 -7.99 -2.57 -4.34
CA VAL A 191 -8.67 -3.68 -5.03
C VAL A 191 -9.69 -4.32 -4.06
N TRP A 192 -10.81 -4.79 -4.57
CA TRP A 192 -11.73 -5.61 -3.79
C TRP A 192 -11.06 -6.95 -3.44
N ARG A 193 -11.21 -7.38 -2.20
CA ARG A 193 -10.60 -8.64 -1.75
C ARG A 193 -11.09 -9.83 -2.56
N GLY A 194 -12.36 -9.85 -2.97
CA GLY A 194 -12.90 -10.89 -3.85
C GLY A 194 -12.13 -10.99 -5.17
N ASP A 195 -11.80 -9.86 -5.81
CA ASP A 195 -11.04 -9.82 -7.05
C ASP A 195 -9.59 -10.31 -6.84
N LEU A 196 -8.97 -9.99 -5.68
CA LEU A 196 -7.64 -10.52 -5.32
C LEU A 196 -7.65 -12.04 -5.18
N LEU A 197 -8.69 -12.61 -4.55
CA LEU A 197 -8.83 -14.06 -4.39
C LEU A 197 -9.11 -14.76 -5.73
N GLU A 198 -9.90 -14.13 -6.61
CA GLU A 198 -10.19 -14.64 -7.96
C GLU A 198 -8.92 -14.79 -8.79
N VAL A 199 -8.05 -13.78 -8.77
CA VAL A 199 -6.78 -13.82 -9.51
C VAL A 199 -5.66 -14.54 -8.75
N ASP A 200 -5.95 -15.10 -7.57
CA ASP A 200 -5.01 -15.86 -6.74
C ASP A 200 -3.87 -15.01 -6.16
N GLY A 201 -4.15 -13.75 -5.83
CA GLY A 201 -3.19 -12.84 -5.22
C GLY A 201 -2.05 -12.42 -6.14
N PHE A 202 -0.90 -12.11 -5.54
CA PHE A 202 0.35 -11.84 -6.26
C PHE A 202 1.00 -13.14 -6.74
N ASP A 203 1.73 -13.08 -7.85
CA ASP A 203 2.50 -14.21 -8.35
C ASP A 203 3.90 -14.21 -7.70
N GLU A 204 4.16 -15.13 -6.80
CA GLU A 204 5.41 -15.27 -6.04
C GLU A 204 6.59 -15.72 -6.92
N ALA A 205 6.33 -16.14 -8.17
CA ALA A 205 7.37 -16.39 -9.16
C ALA A 205 8.13 -15.12 -9.58
N PHE A 206 7.57 -13.92 -9.31
CA PHE A 206 8.28 -12.65 -9.45
C PHE A 206 9.16 -12.40 -8.22
N ALA A 207 10.29 -13.07 -8.16
CA ALA A 207 11.30 -12.84 -7.13
C ALA A 207 12.25 -11.72 -7.52
N GLY A 208 12.77 -10.98 -6.53
CA GLY A 208 13.54 -9.76 -6.77
C GLY A 208 12.64 -8.58 -7.14
N TRP A 209 13.23 -7.41 -7.34
CA TRP A 209 12.48 -6.19 -7.55
C TRP A 209 11.88 -6.08 -8.95
N GLY A 210 10.58 -5.77 -9.02
CA GLY A 210 9.90 -5.22 -10.17
C GLY A 210 8.99 -6.20 -10.92
N MET A 211 7.93 -5.64 -11.48
CA MET A 211 6.89 -6.23 -12.32
C MET A 211 5.82 -7.06 -11.58
N GLU A 212 5.95 -7.38 -10.31
CA GLU A 212 4.93 -8.08 -9.52
C GLU A 212 3.61 -7.30 -9.44
N ASP A 213 3.68 -5.95 -9.34
CA ASP A 213 2.51 -5.05 -9.39
C ASP A 213 1.82 -5.12 -10.74
N SER A 214 2.63 -5.07 -11.82
CA SER A 214 2.13 -5.06 -13.19
C SER A 214 1.50 -6.40 -13.55
N ASP A 215 2.08 -7.51 -13.09
CA ASP A 215 1.52 -8.85 -13.23
C ASP A 215 0.14 -8.95 -12.59
N LEU A 216 0.01 -8.56 -11.31
CA LEU A 216 -1.29 -8.54 -10.62
C LEU A 216 -2.34 -7.73 -11.40
N VAL A 217 -1.98 -6.51 -11.81
CA VAL A 217 -2.93 -5.61 -12.48
C VAL A 217 -3.35 -6.14 -13.84
N ILE A 218 -2.45 -6.76 -14.61
CA ILE A 218 -2.80 -7.38 -15.90
C ILE A 218 -3.74 -8.57 -15.68
N ARG A 219 -3.52 -9.41 -14.65
CA ARG A 219 -4.42 -10.52 -14.32
C ARG A 219 -5.80 -10.04 -13.87
N LEU A 220 -5.87 -8.95 -13.12
CA LEU A 220 -7.15 -8.28 -12.79
C LEU A 220 -7.90 -7.84 -14.06
N LEU A 221 -7.19 -7.24 -15.02
CA LEU A 221 -7.79 -6.84 -16.31
C LEU A 221 -8.27 -8.07 -17.12
N HIS A 222 -7.51 -9.17 -17.13
CA HIS A 222 -7.92 -10.43 -17.76
C HIS A 222 -9.15 -11.05 -17.08
N ALA A 223 -9.30 -10.88 -15.75
CA ALA A 223 -10.50 -11.27 -15.01
C ALA A 223 -11.71 -10.33 -15.24
N GLY A 224 -11.55 -9.27 -16.03
CA GLY A 224 -12.62 -8.30 -16.33
C GLY A 224 -12.70 -7.12 -15.36
N VAL A 225 -11.84 -7.07 -14.33
CA VAL A 225 -11.73 -5.91 -13.43
C VAL A 225 -11.09 -4.74 -14.18
N ARG A 226 -11.61 -3.53 -14.04
CA ARG A 226 -11.21 -2.37 -14.83
C ARG A 226 -10.43 -1.34 -14.00
N HIS A 227 -9.60 -0.55 -14.66
CA HIS A 227 -8.83 0.53 -14.05
C HIS A 227 -9.66 1.80 -13.83
N LYS A 228 -9.66 2.30 -12.60
CA LYS A 228 -10.18 3.62 -12.22
C LYS A 228 -9.05 4.51 -11.71
N ASP A 229 -8.91 5.69 -12.31
CA ASP A 229 -7.81 6.62 -12.03
C ASP A 229 -7.97 7.30 -10.67
N GLY A 230 -7.07 6.99 -9.72
CA GLY A 230 -7.02 7.58 -8.38
C GLY A 230 -6.24 8.89 -8.29
N ARG A 231 -5.59 9.36 -9.38
CA ARG A 231 -4.83 10.61 -9.38
C ARG A 231 -5.70 11.79 -8.97
N PHE A 232 -5.09 12.75 -8.27
CA PHE A 232 -5.77 13.93 -7.73
C PHE A 232 -6.87 13.59 -6.69
N ALA A 233 -6.83 12.41 -6.11
CA ALA A 233 -7.66 12.00 -4.98
C ALA A 233 -6.82 11.31 -3.91
N THR A 234 -6.14 10.23 -4.27
CA THR A 234 -5.45 9.32 -3.33
C THR A 234 -3.92 9.50 -3.29
N GLY A 235 -3.39 10.69 -3.58
CA GLY A 235 -1.95 10.91 -3.65
C GLY A 235 -1.22 10.62 -2.33
N VAL A 236 -0.02 10.04 -2.43
CA VAL A 236 0.89 9.78 -1.31
C VAL A 236 2.22 10.47 -1.53
N PHE A 237 2.94 10.77 -0.45
CA PHE A 237 4.32 11.22 -0.47
C PHE A 237 5.23 10.02 -0.29
N HIS A 238 6.17 9.82 -1.20
CA HIS A 238 7.11 8.72 -1.17
C HIS A 238 8.47 9.23 -0.69
N LEU A 239 8.88 8.76 0.46
CA LEU A 239 10.17 9.07 1.07
C LEU A 239 11.30 8.52 0.19
N TRP A 240 12.37 9.27 0.07
CA TRP A 240 13.50 8.83 -0.72
C TRP A 240 14.18 7.60 -0.10
N HIS A 241 14.63 6.72 -0.95
CA HIS A 241 15.51 5.61 -0.61
C HIS A 241 16.43 5.28 -1.79
N ARG A 242 17.52 4.57 -1.51
CA ARG A 242 18.34 3.99 -2.57
C ARG A 242 17.52 3.02 -3.41
N GLU A 243 17.83 2.94 -4.69
CA GLU A 243 17.17 1.96 -5.56
C GLU A 243 17.50 0.54 -5.11
N ASN A 244 16.49 -0.35 -5.20
CA ASN A 244 16.65 -1.76 -4.93
C ASN A 244 17.53 -2.43 -5.99
N ASP A 245 18.10 -3.59 -5.68
CA ASP A 245 18.79 -4.42 -6.64
C ASP A 245 17.87 -4.79 -7.81
N ARG A 246 18.31 -4.55 -9.02
CA ARG A 246 17.58 -4.79 -10.27
C ARG A 246 18.13 -5.97 -11.06
N SER A 247 18.95 -6.82 -10.46
CA SER A 247 19.61 -7.96 -11.14
C SER A 247 18.61 -8.90 -11.82
N ARG A 248 17.42 -9.07 -11.23
CA ARG A 248 16.35 -9.94 -11.76
C ARG A 248 15.31 -9.23 -12.62
N LEU A 249 15.43 -7.92 -12.84
CA LEU A 249 14.43 -7.15 -13.59
C LEU A 249 14.22 -7.67 -15.01
N ALA A 250 15.30 -8.07 -15.70
CA ALA A 250 15.19 -8.59 -17.08
C ALA A 250 14.37 -9.90 -17.15
N GLU A 251 14.51 -10.78 -16.16
CA GLU A 251 13.73 -12.01 -16.03
C GLU A 251 12.25 -11.68 -15.78
N ASN A 252 11.98 -10.79 -14.82
CA ASN A 252 10.62 -10.36 -14.49
C ASN A 252 9.91 -9.68 -15.66
N VAL A 253 10.63 -8.85 -16.45
CA VAL A 253 10.11 -8.27 -17.69
C VAL A 253 9.78 -9.34 -18.73
N ALA A 254 10.60 -10.38 -18.87
CA ALA A 254 10.33 -11.49 -19.78
C ALA A 254 9.04 -12.25 -19.37
N ARG A 255 8.88 -12.56 -18.06
CA ARG A 255 7.65 -13.17 -17.52
C ARG A 255 6.42 -12.31 -17.81
N LEU A 256 6.51 -10.99 -17.57
CA LEU A 256 5.41 -10.06 -17.84
C LEU A 256 4.99 -10.06 -19.32
N LYS A 257 5.95 -10.12 -20.25
CA LYS A 257 5.65 -10.19 -21.68
C LYS A 257 4.88 -11.46 -22.06
N VAL A 258 5.21 -12.60 -21.44
CA VAL A 258 4.45 -13.85 -21.64
C VAL A 258 3.01 -13.70 -21.15
N LEU A 259 2.82 -13.10 -19.96
CA LEU A 259 1.48 -12.82 -19.44
C LEU A 259 0.68 -11.88 -20.38
N GLN A 260 1.29 -10.82 -20.88
CA GLN A 260 0.65 -9.85 -21.80
C GLN A 260 0.22 -10.50 -23.13
N ALA A 261 0.99 -11.46 -23.64
CA ALA A 261 0.68 -12.18 -24.87
C ALA A 261 -0.40 -13.26 -24.67
N GLY A 262 -0.66 -13.65 -23.43
CA GLY A 262 -1.65 -14.66 -23.06
C GLY A 262 -2.91 -14.05 -22.45
N GLY A 263 -3.74 -14.89 -21.86
CA GLY A 263 -4.97 -14.50 -21.15
C GLY A 263 -5.03 -15.04 -19.73
N ARG A 264 -3.89 -15.37 -19.12
CA ARG A 264 -3.83 -15.96 -17.77
C ARG A 264 -4.44 -15.01 -16.74
N VAL A 265 -5.37 -15.54 -15.95
CA VAL A 265 -6.07 -14.80 -14.87
C VAL A 265 -5.42 -15.09 -13.52
N ARG A 266 -5.10 -16.34 -13.20
CA ARG A 266 -4.56 -16.73 -11.90
C ARG A 266 -3.03 -16.68 -11.87
N ALA A 267 -2.48 -16.42 -10.70
CA ALA A 267 -1.04 -16.51 -10.46
C ALA A 267 -0.50 -17.93 -10.77
N GLU A 268 0.76 -18.05 -11.15
CA GLU A 268 1.44 -19.35 -11.26
C GLU A 268 1.75 -19.90 -9.87
N GLN A 269 2.15 -19.02 -8.96
CA GLN A 269 2.44 -19.31 -7.55
C GLN A 269 1.72 -18.26 -6.70
N GLY A 270 0.43 -18.48 -6.45
CA GLY A 270 -0.43 -17.55 -5.74
C GLY A 270 -0.82 -18.01 -4.34
N LEU A 271 -1.92 -17.43 -3.85
CA LEU A 271 -2.51 -17.74 -2.52
C LEU A 271 -2.89 -19.22 -2.36
N SER A 272 -3.40 -19.87 -3.43
CA SER A 272 -3.87 -21.25 -3.39
C SER A 272 -2.74 -22.27 -3.57
N GLY A 273 -1.53 -21.84 -3.88
CA GLY A 273 -0.35 -22.71 -3.92
C GLY A 273 -0.12 -23.31 -2.54
N GLU A 274 0.50 -24.50 -2.47
CA GLU A 274 1.17 -24.87 -1.24
C GLU A 274 2.21 -23.77 -1.00
N ALA A 275 1.83 -22.75 -0.24
CA ALA A 275 2.80 -21.85 0.34
C ALA A 275 3.82 -22.78 0.94
N ALA A 276 5.04 -22.78 0.43
CA ALA A 276 6.14 -23.43 1.12
C ALA A 276 5.93 -23.01 2.56
N ALA A 277 5.50 -23.98 3.39
CA ALA A 277 5.14 -23.72 4.77
C ALA A 277 6.35 -23.01 5.34
N ASP A 278 6.29 -21.65 5.29
CA ASP A 278 7.42 -20.85 5.74
C ASP A 278 7.46 -21.10 7.23
N ALA A 279 8.26 -22.09 7.64
CA ALA A 279 8.37 -22.58 9.00
C ALA A 279 8.74 -21.43 9.97
N GLN A 280 8.91 -20.22 9.46
CA GLN A 280 9.26 -19.00 10.16
C GLN A 280 8.31 -17.84 9.89
N LEU A 281 7.08 -18.07 9.41
CA LEU A 281 6.06 -17.04 9.36
C LEU A 281 5.64 -16.67 10.79
N THR A 282 5.77 -15.40 11.15
CA THR A 282 5.36 -14.88 12.46
C THR A 282 4.26 -13.84 12.27
N VAL A 283 3.18 -14.00 13.04
CA VAL A 283 2.09 -13.01 13.09
C VAL A 283 2.03 -12.44 14.51
N TRP A 284 2.15 -11.12 14.61
CA TRP A 284 1.88 -10.39 15.84
C TRP A 284 0.57 -9.62 15.69
N ALA A 285 -0.24 -9.68 16.72
CA ALA A 285 -1.43 -8.84 16.90
C ALA A 285 -1.45 -8.33 18.34
N PRO A 286 -2.00 -7.14 18.62
CA PRO A 286 -2.15 -6.67 20.00
C PRO A 286 -3.10 -7.57 20.76
N ASP A 287 -2.80 -7.83 22.03
CA ASP A 287 -3.75 -8.45 22.94
C ASP A 287 -4.96 -7.54 23.14
N ARG A 288 -6.14 -8.10 23.42
CA ARG A 288 -7.38 -7.30 23.63
C ARG A 288 -7.22 -6.23 24.70
N ASN A 289 -6.28 -6.42 25.64
CA ASN A 289 -5.97 -5.48 26.71
C ASN A 289 -4.98 -4.38 26.31
N ASP A 290 -4.31 -4.51 25.15
CA ASP A 290 -3.33 -3.56 24.64
C ASP A 290 -3.98 -2.45 23.78
N VAL A 291 -5.26 -2.58 23.49
CA VAL A 291 -6.01 -1.55 22.72
C VAL A 291 -6.49 -0.48 23.72
N PRO A 292 -5.95 0.75 23.68
CA PRO A 292 -6.48 1.83 24.50
C PRO A 292 -7.98 2.00 24.23
N ALA A 293 -8.77 2.19 25.31
CA ALA A 293 -10.19 2.56 25.14
C ALA A 293 -10.28 3.76 24.19
N ALA A 294 -11.22 3.69 23.24
CA ALA A 294 -11.43 4.79 22.29
C ALA A 294 -11.54 6.10 23.08
N PRO A 295 -10.90 7.21 22.65
CA PRO A 295 -11.05 8.48 23.30
C PRO A 295 -12.54 8.82 23.32
N LEU A 296 -13.09 9.03 24.51
CA LEU A 296 -14.44 9.56 24.69
C LEU A 296 -14.54 10.83 23.84
N ALA A 297 -15.48 10.85 22.91
CA ALA A 297 -15.77 12.02 22.09
C ALA A 297 -15.92 13.21 23.03
N ALA A 298 -15.04 14.19 22.92
CA ALA A 298 -15.17 15.47 23.58
C ALA A 298 -16.45 16.12 23.04
N GLY A 299 -17.45 16.29 23.93
CA GLY A 299 -18.71 16.94 23.67
C GLY A 299 -18.54 18.43 23.34
#